data_2de61f7ebeb50933d3042fe6fa6858bb
#
_entry.id   2de61f7ebeb50933d3042fe6fa6858bb
#
_cell.length_a   1.000
_cell.length_b   1.000
_cell.length_c   1.000
_cell.angle_alpha   90.00
_cell.angle_beta   90.00
_cell.angle_gamma   90.00
#
_symmetry.space_group_name_H-M   'P 1'
#
loop_
_entity.id
_entity.type
_entity.pdbx_description
1 polymer ?
#
loop_
_entity_poly.entity_id
_entity_poly.type
_entity_poly.pdbx_seq_one_letter_code
_entity_poly.pdbx_strand_id
1 'polypeptide(L)'
;MECQKHLFQIPEGIHYLNCAYMSPLLKSVEEKGIEGMRMKRNPIAIKSTDFFTGIVGVREKFGEMVNCSPAQVAFMPSVSYGMNSVITNIPFKAGQHALTISEEFPSCYYSAQRWCSSHGAELKVVARREDVPEKAMDWNQRILEAIGGSLAN
;
A
#
# COMPACT_ATOMS: atom_id res chain seq x y z
N MET A 1 -2.85 8.75 24.13
CA MET A 1 -2.29 7.51 23.49
C MET A 1 -0.92 7.30 24.08
N GLU A 2 -0.65 6.16 24.65
CA GLU A 2 0.65 5.85 25.24
C GLU A 2 1.65 5.40 24.16
N CYS A 3 2.93 5.70 24.38
CA CYS A 3 3.99 5.31 23.44
C CYS A 3 4.18 3.78 23.48
N GLN A 4 4.05 3.13 22.32
CA GLN A 4 4.16 1.68 22.17
C GLN A 4 5.57 1.22 21.77
N LYS A 5 6.59 2.07 21.91
CA LYS A 5 7.99 1.75 21.51
C LYS A 5 8.52 0.47 22.16
N HIS A 6 8.07 0.15 23.37
CA HIS A 6 8.48 -1.05 24.12
C HIS A 6 8.09 -2.37 23.43
N LEU A 7 7.09 -2.35 22.52
CA LEU A 7 6.67 -3.50 21.72
C LEU A 7 7.63 -3.83 20.57
N PHE A 8 8.56 -2.90 20.28
CA PHE A 8 9.53 -3.03 19.18
C PHE A 8 10.95 -3.09 19.74
N GLN A 9 11.90 -3.50 18.91
CA GLN A 9 13.32 -3.52 19.26
C GLN A 9 14.05 -2.34 18.61
N ILE A 10 13.56 -1.13 18.88
CA ILE A 10 14.19 0.12 18.41
C ILE A 10 15.15 0.60 19.50
N PRO A 11 16.42 0.88 19.19
CA PRO A 11 17.38 1.38 20.17
C PRO A 11 16.90 2.63 20.89
N GLU A 12 17.37 2.79 22.15
CA GLU A 12 17.08 3.99 22.93
C GLU A 12 17.65 5.23 22.23
N GLY A 13 16.96 6.36 22.34
CA GLY A 13 17.36 7.62 21.69
C GLY A 13 17.05 7.69 20.18
N ILE A 14 16.64 6.60 19.52
CA ILE A 14 16.25 6.61 18.11
C ILE A 14 14.74 6.85 17.97
N HIS A 15 14.39 7.81 17.10
CA HIS A 15 13.03 8.03 16.62
C HIS A 15 12.96 7.59 15.16
N TYR A 16 12.38 6.40 14.92
CA TYR A 16 12.27 5.84 13.57
C TYR A 16 10.96 6.27 12.93
N LEU A 17 11.03 7.04 11.84
CA LEU A 17 9.86 7.61 11.16
C LEU A 17 9.62 7.05 9.76
N ASN A 18 10.55 6.25 9.22
CA ASN A 18 10.46 5.73 7.85
C ASN A 18 9.71 4.38 7.76
N CYS A 19 8.54 4.32 8.43
CA CYS A 19 7.74 3.08 8.47
C CYS A 19 7.09 2.73 7.11
N ALA A 20 6.96 3.70 6.21
CA ALA A 20 6.43 3.46 4.86
C ALA A 20 7.39 2.63 4.00
N TYR A 21 8.70 2.79 4.20
CA TYR A 21 9.72 2.02 3.49
C TYR A 21 9.98 0.67 4.16
N MET A 22 10.30 0.68 5.44
CA MET A 22 10.60 -0.52 6.21
C MET A 22 10.08 -0.37 7.64
N SER A 23 8.92 -0.96 7.92
CA SER A 23 8.32 -0.91 9.24
C SER A 23 9.08 -1.81 10.23
N PRO A 24 9.32 -1.36 11.47
CA PRO A 24 9.86 -2.22 12.50
C PRO A 24 8.87 -3.35 12.82
N LEU A 25 9.40 -4.55 13.05
CA LEU A 25 8.60 -5.72 13.37
C LEU A 25 8.23 -5.71 14.85
N LEU A 26 6.97 -5.97 15.18
CA LEU A 26 6.52 -6.23 16.55
C LEU A 26 7.14 -7.52 17.08
N LYS A 27 7.62 -7.54 18.33
CA LYS A 27 8.16 -8.74 18.98
C LYS A 27 7.19 -9.92 18.95
N SER A 28 5.91 -9.66 19.21
CA SER A 28 4.86 -10.69 19.15
C SER A 28 4.60 -11.23 17.74
N VAL A 29 4.79 -10.40 16.71
CA VAL A 29 4.66 -10.83 15.29
C VAL A 29 5.85 -11.71 14.89
N GLU A 30 7.06 -11.36 15.33
CA GLU A 30 8.25 -12.19 15.15
C GLU A 30 8.07 -13.58 15.77
N GLU A 31 7.61 -13.64 17.02
CA GLU A 31 7.32 -14.90 17.72
C GLU A 31 6.32 -15.78 16.96
N LYS A 32 5.22 -15.18 16.49
CA LYS A 32 4.22 -15.88 15.66
C LYS A 32 4.76 -16.33 14.32
N GLY A 33 5.63 -15.56 13.69
CA GLY A 33 6.33 -15.96 12.47
C GLY A 33 7.22 -17.20 12.70
N ILE A 34 7.95 -17.21 13.79
CA ILE A 34 8.81 -18.34 14.19
C ILE A 34 7.96 -19.60 14.48
N GLU A 35 6.82 -19.45 15.19
CA GLU A 35 5.88 -20.54 15.41
C GLU A 35 5.36 -21.11 14.08
N GLY A 36 4.95 -20.24 13.15
CA GLY A 36 4.49 -20.63 11.82
C GLY A 36 5.54 -21.42 11.02
N MET A 37 6.81 -21.00 11.07
CA MET A 37 7.91 -21.74 10.45
C MET A 37 8.10 -23.12 11.12
N ARG A 38 7.97 -23.19 12.45
CA ARG A 38 8.11 -24.45 13.21
C ARG A 38 7.02 -25.47 12.90
N MET A 39 5.83 -25.06 12.50
CA MET A 39 4.75 -25.98 12.10
C MET A 39 5.21 -26.95 11.01
N LYS A 40 6.05 -26.49 10.07
CA LYS A 40 6.60 -27.33 8.99
C LYS A 40 7.57 -28.41 9.45
N ARG A 41 8.02 -28.40 10.70
CA ARG A 41 8.83 -29.50 11.26
C ARG A 41 8.03 -30.81 11.37
N ASN A 42 6.71 -30.71 11.50
CA ASN A 42 5.82 -31.85 11.52
C ASN A 42 4.72 -31.69 10.46
N PRO A 43 5.02 -32.01 9.18
CA PRO A 43 4.06 -31.80 8.09
C PRO A 43 2.79 -32.65 8.21
N ILE A 44 2.84 -33.76 8.95
CA ILE A 44 1.68 -34.63 9.17
C ILE A 44 0.61 -33.95 10.02
N ALA A 45 0.99 -33.01 10.89
CA ALA A 45 0.07 -32.26 11.72
C ALA A 45 -0.67 -31.14 10.95
N ILE A 46 -0.19 -30.75 9.75
CA ILE A 46 -0.79 -29.69 8.94
C ILE A 46 -2.04 -30.24 8.24
N LYS A 47 -3.18 -29.63 8.51
CA LYS A 47 -4.47 -29.96 7.90
C LYS A 47 -4.74 -29.05 6.70
N SER A 48 -5.59 -29.50 5.77
CA SER A 48 -5.98 -28.67 4.62
C SER A 48 -6.66 -27.36 5.01
N THR A 49 -7.35 -27.31 6.14
CA THR A 49 -7.95 -26.10 6.70
C THR A 49 -6.91 -25.05 7.10
N ASP A 50 -5.71 -25.45 7.51
CA ASP A 50 -4.66 -24.53 7.99
C ASP A 50 -4.13 -23.59 6.89
N PHE A 51 -4.31 -23.98 5.62
CA PHE A 51 -3.98 -23.13 4.47
C PHE A 51 -4.90 -21.90 4.33
N PHE A 52 -6.06 -21.91 4.97
CA PHE A 52 -7.07 -20.86 4.78
C PHE A 52 -7.41 -20.12 6.07
N THR A 53 -7.36 -20.77 7.23
CA THR A 53 -7.83 -20.19 8.50
C THR A 53 -7.07 -18.91 8.89
N GLY A 54 -5.75 -18.88 8.70
CA GLY A 54 -4.94 -17.70 9.03
C GLY A 54 -5.31 -16.48 8.19
N ILE A 55 -5.54 -16.68 6.89
CA ILE A 55 -5.91 -15.58 5.97
C ILE A 55 -7.30 -15.03 6.30
N VAL A 56 -8.23 -15.87 6.70
CA VAL A 56 -9.58 -15.41 7.10
C VAL A 56 -9.48 -14.42 8.26
N GLY A 57 -8.78 -14.77 9.33
CA GLY A 57 -8.60 -13.88 10.48
C GLY A 57 -7.92 -12.55 10.15
N VAL A 58 -6.92 -12.56 9.24
CA VAL A 58 -6.26 -11.33 8.77
C VAL A 58 -7.25 -10.45 8.01
N ARG A 59 -8.06 -11.01 7.11
CA ARG A 59 -9.07 -10.28 6.34
C ARG A 59 -10.15 -9.68 7.24
N GLU A 60 -10.58 -10.39 8.26
CA GLU A 60 -11.54 -9.91 9.25
C GLU A 60 -11.00 -8.69 9.99
N LYS A 61 -9.79 -8.80 10.55
CA LYS A 61 -9.16 -7.70 11.30
C LYS A 61 -8.84 -6.48 10.42
N PHE A 62 -8.39 -6.68 9.21
CA PHE A 62 -8.16 -5.58 8.28
C PHE A 62 -9.50 -4.93 7.86
N GLY A 63 -10.52 -5.73 7.60
CA GLY A 63 -11.87 -5.25 7.28
C GLY A 63 -12.45 -4.36 8.40
N GLU A 64 -12.29 -4.76 9.67
CA GLU A 64 -12.64 -3.95 10.83
C GLU A 64 -11.91 -2.59 10.83
N MET A 65 -10.59 -2.59 10.55
CA MET A 65 -9.78 -1.36 10.55
C MET A 65 -10.19 -0.35 9.48
N VAL A 66 -10.57 -0.82 8.29
CA VAL A 66 -10.92 0.04 7.14
C VAL A 66 -12.42 0.11 6.88
N ASN A 67 -13.23 -0.43 7.79
CA ASN A 67 -14.70 -0.44 7.72
C ASN A 67 -15.24 -1.04 6.41
N CYS A 68 -14.74 -2.23 6.03
CA CYS A 68 -15.24 -2.97 4.88
C CYS A 68 -15.47 -4.44 5.21
N SER A 69 -16.24 -5.14 4.35
CA SER A 69 -16.44 -6.58 4.49
C SER A 69 -15.13 -7.34 4.27
N PRO A 70 -14.83 -8.38 5.07
CA PRO A 70 -13.69 -9.28 4.82
C PRO A 70 -13.66 -9.87 3.41
N ALA A 71 -14.83 -10.02 2.77
CA ALA A 71 -14.96 -10.51 1.40
C ALA A 71 -14.35 -9.52 0.36
N GLN A 72 -14.24 -8.23 0.71
CA GLN A 72 -13.65 -7.19 -0.12
C GLN A 72 -12.14 -7.04 0.08
N VAL A 73 -11.54 -7.81 0.99
CA VAL A 73 -10.10 -7.76 1.29
C VAL A 73 -9.40 -8.89 0.54
N ALA A 74 -8.47 -8.55 -0.34
CA ALA A 74 -7.58 -9.48 -1.01
C ALA A 74 -6.18 -9.41 -0.41
N PHE A 75 -5.58 -10.56 -0.13
CA PHE A 75 -4.20 -10.64 0.33
C PHE A 75 -3.26 -10.67 -0.88
N MET A 76 -2.31 -9.74 -0.93
CA MET A 76 -1.35 -9.62 -2.02
C MET A 76 0.09 -9.71 -1.48
N PRO A 77 1.03 -10.31 -2.22
CA PRO A 77 2.40 -10.49 -1.75
C PRO A 77 3.20 -9.19 -1.69
N SER A 78 2.78 -8.16 -2.43
CA SER A 78 3.40 -6.84 -2.43
C SER A 78 2.49 -5.78 -3.04
N VAL A 79 2.77 -4.50 -2.77
CA VAL A 79 2.11 -3.36 -3.42
C VAL A 79 2.30 -3.42 -4.94
N SER A 80 3.50 -3.75 -5.41
CA SER A 80 3.78 -3.88 -6.86
C SER A 80 2.89 -4.92 -7.54
N TYR A 81 2.67 -6.07 -6.88
CA TYR A 81 1.77 -7.11 -7.38
C TYR A 81 0.32 -6.60 -7.41
N GLY A 82 -0.12 -5.97 -6.33
CA GLY A 82 -1.46 -5.37 -6.24
C GLY A 82 -1.69 -4.33 -7.34
N MET A 83 -0.76 -3.39 -7.49
CA MET A 83 -0.85 -2.36 -8.53
C MET A 83 -0.91 -2.95 -9.95
N ASN A 84 -0.06 -3.94 -10.27
CA ASN A 84 -0.13 -4.61 -11.57
C ASN A 84 -1.46 -5.34 -11.77
N SER A 85 -1.99 -5.99 -10.75
CA SER A 85 -3.30 -6.64 -10.82
C SER A 85 -4.41 -5.63 -11.09
N VAL A 86 -4.36 -4.45 -10.46
CA VAL A 86 -5.34 -3.38 -10.67
C VAL A 86 -5.24 -2.84 -12.10
N ILE A 87 -4.07 -2.40 -12.55
CA ILE A 87 -3.91 -1.74 -13.85
C ILE A 87 -4.24 -2.66 -15.04
N THR A 88 -4.04 -3.98 -14.91
CA THR A 88 -4.40 -4.93 -15.97
C THR A 88 -5.91 -5.20 -16.06
N ASN A 89 -6.67 -4.82 -15.03
CA ASN A 89 -8.11 -5.05 -14.95
C ASN A 89 -8.94 -3.75 -15.01
N ILE A 90 -8.31 -2.58 -14.99
CA ILE A 90 -9.04 -1.31 -15.18
C ILE A 90 -9.34 -1.14 -16.68
N PRO A 91 -10.63 -1.05 -17.07
CA PRO A 91 -10.96 -0.78 -18.45
C PRO A 91 -10.56 0.66 -18.82
N PHE A 92 -9.96 0.80 -20.00
CA PHE A 92 -9.64 2.14 -20.52
C PHE A 92 -10.82 2.73 -21.29
N LYS A 93 -11.03 4.03 -21.10
CA LYS A 93 -11.94 4.85 -21.94
C LYS A 93 -11.15 6.00 -22.55
N ALA A 94 -11.44 6.33 -23.79
CA ALA A 94 -10.80 7.45 -24.49
C ALA A 94 -10.93 8.76 -23.67
N GLY A 95 -9.85 9.52 -23.59
CA GLY A 95 -9.77 10.75 -22.80
C GLY A 95 -9.35 10.56 -21.32
N GLN A 96 -9.26 9.33 -20.85
CA GLN A 96 -8.73 9.07 -19.50
C GLN A 96 -7.21 9.29 -19.44
N HIS A 97 -6.74 9.68 -18.27
CA HIS A 97 -5.32 9.80 -17.93
C HIS A 97 -5.08 9.24 -16.54
N ALA A 98 -3.84 8.90 -16.24
CA ALA A 98 -3.44 8.60 -14.87
C ALA A 98 -2.84 9.86 -14.22
N LEU A 99 -3.11 10.03 -12.93
CA LEU A 99 -2.55 11.09 -12.11
C LEU A 99 -1.64 10.48 -11.03
N THR A 100 -0.45 11.03 -10.87
CA THR A 100 0.47 10.70 -9.80
C THR A 100 1.19 11.95 -9.30
N ILE A 101 1.92 11.81 -8.21
CA ILE A 101 2.72 12.89 -7.63
C ILE A 101 4.19 12.72 -7.95
N SER A 102 4.97 13.80 -7.87
CA SER A 102 6.43 13.68 -7.88
C SER A 102 6.93 12.93 -6.65
N GLU A 103 8.05 12.26 -6.78
CA GLU A 103 8.68 11.47 -5.71
C GLU A 103 7.81 10.29 -5.23
N GLU A 104 6.87 9.84 -6.07
CA GLU A 104 6.07 8.64 -5.79
C GLU A 104 6.98 7.39 -5.77
N PHE A 105 6.55 6.39 -4.99
CA PHE A 105 7.29 5.13 -4.95
C PHE A 105 7.38 4.48 -6.34
N PRO A 106 8.57 4.03 -6.76
CA PRO A 106 8.81 3.61 -8.14
C PRO A 106 7.79 2.60 -8.71
N SER A 107 7.35 1.63 -7.90
CA SER A 107 6.40 0.64 -8.39
C SER A 107 5.02 1.24 -8.72
N CYS A 108 4.57 2.25 -8.00
CA CYS A 108 3.32 2.95 -8.28
C CYS A 108 3.45 3.80 -9.55
N TYR A 109 4.54 4.59 -9.65
CA TYR A 109 4.83 5.41 -10.81
C TYR A 109 4.92 4.57 -12.10
N TYR A 110 5.77 3.54 -12.11
CA TYR A 110 5.96 2.71 -13.30
C TYR A 110 4.73 1.87 -13.67
N SER A 111 3.90 1.50 -12.69
CA SER A 111 2.62 0.86 -12.98
C SER A 111 1.67 1.82 -13.72
N ALA A 112 1.54 3.06 -13.23
CA ALA A 112 0.73 4.09 -13.88
C ALA A 112 1.26 4.42 -15.28
N GLN A 113 2.58 4.58 -15.42
CA GLN A 113 3.24 4.83 -16.71
C GLN A 113 2.98 3.69 -17.72
N ARG A 114 3.09 2.44 -17.26
CA ARG A 114 2.81 1.27 -18.10
C ARG A 114 1.36 1.25 -18.59
N TRP A 115 0.40 1.54 -17.69
CA TRP A 115 -1.00 1.62 -18.06
C TRP A 115 -1.23 2.70 -19.13
N CYS A 116 -0.69 3.89 -18.93
CA CYS A 116 -0.77 4.98 -19.89
C CYS A 116 -0.18 4.58 -21.25
N SER A 117 1.04 4.03 -21.25
CA SER A 117 1.72 3.61 -22.49
C SER A 117 0.95 2.53 -23.24
N SER A 118 0.32 1.59 -22.53
CA SER A 118 -0.45 0.52 -23.13
C SER A 118 -1.75 0.97 -23.80
N HIS A 119 -2.27 2.14 -23.41
CA HIS A 119 -3.55 2.65 -23.90
C HIS A 119 -3.44 3.97 -24.68
N GLY A 120 -2.23 4.50 -24.85
CA GLY A 120 -2.03 5.83 -25.44
C GLY A 120 -2.59 6.96 -24.56
N ALA A 121 -2.65 6.74 -23.25
CA ALA A 121 -3.13 7.71 -22.27
C ALA A 121 -1.98 8.61 -21.77
N GLU A 122 -2.33 9.76 -21.22
CA GLU A 122 -1.38 10.68 -20.59
C GLU A 122 -1.11 10.28 -19.13
N LEU A 123 0.15 10.36 -18.71
CA LEU A 123 0.53 10.32 -17.30
C LEU A 123 0.78 11.75 -16.80
N LYS A 124 -0.11 12.26 -15.95
CA LYS A 124 0.06 13.56 -15.29
C LYS A 124 0.80 13.40 -13.98
N VAL A 125 1.90 14.14 -13.83
CA VAL A 125 2.70 14.15 -12.60
C VAL A 125 2.59 15.50 -11.94
N VAL A 126 2.02 15.57 -10.74
CA VAL A 126 1.93 16.81 -9.96
C VAL A 126 3.17 16.96 -9.10
N ALA A 127 4.09 17.82 -9.51
CA ALA A 127 5.31 18.11 -8.78
C ALA A 127 5.06 19.05 -7.60
N ARG A 128 5.80 18.84 -6.51
CA ARG A 128 5.86 19.79 -5.40
C ARG A 128 6.70 21.01 -5.83
N ARG A 129 6.30 22.19 -5.41
CA ARG A 129 7.06 23.42 -5.62
C ARG A 129 7.88 23.72 -4.37
N GLU A 130 9.14 24.07 -4.57
CA GLU A 130 10.06 24.38 -3.47
C GLU A 130 10.19 25.90 -3.23
N ASP A 131 9.72 26.69 -4.17
CA ASP A 131 9.80 28.16 -4.21
C ASP A 131 8.64 28.90 -3.57
N VAL A 132 7.68 28.15 -2.97
CA VAL A 132 6.49 28.73 -2.33
C VAL A 132 6.55 28.60 -0.80
N PRO A 133 6.02 29.59 -0.03
CA PRO A 133 6.07 29.56 1.44
C PRO A 133 5.27 28.38 2.05
N GLU A 134 4.07 28.14 1.54
CA GLU A 134 3.13 27.13 2.05
C GLU A 134 3.10 25.87 1.16
N LYS A 135 4.25 25.23 1.02
CA LYS A 135 4.48 24.10 0.10
C LYS A 135 3.43 23.00 0.13
N ALA A 136 2.99 22.62 1.34
CA ALA A 136 2.02 21.55 1.50
C ALA A 136 0.61 21.96 1.00
N MET A 137 0.20 23.20 1.26
CA MET A 137 -1.09 23.72 0.82
C MET A 137 -1.11 23.93 -0.69
N ASP A 138 -0.05 24.51 -1.27
CA ASP A 138 0.12 24.66 -2.72
C ASP A 138 0.06 23.30 -3.42
N TRP A 139 0.78 22.32 -2.92
CA TRP A 139 0.80 20.98 -3.51
C TRP A 139 -0.57 20.30 -3.46
N ASN A 140 -1.25 20.38 -2.31
CA ASN A 140 -2.61 19.87 -2.16
C ASN A 140 -3.58 20.53 -3.15
N GLN A 141 -3.53 21.85 -3.28
CA GLN A 141 -4.39 22.59 -4.21
C GLN A 141 -4.14 22.15 -5.67
N ARG A 142 -2.89 22.02 -6.08
CA ARG A 142 -2.53 21.55 -7.44
C ARG A 142 -2.95 20.12 -7.72
N ILE A 143 -2.92 19.24 -6.72
CA ILE A 143 -3.47 17.88 -6.85
C ILE A 143 -4.98 17.95 -7.08
N LEU A 144 -5.69 18.74 -6.30
CA LEU A 144 -7.15 18.91 -6.44
C LEU A 144 -7.53 19.50 -7.79
N GLU A 145 -6.79 20.50 -8.29
CA GLU A 145 -6.99 21.10 -9.61
C GLU A 145 -6.73 20.08 -10.73
N ALA A 146 -5.68 19.26 -10.60
CA ALA A 146 -5.38 18.22 -11.56
C ALA A 146 -6.48 17.13 -11.61
N ILE A 147 -7.11 16.83 -10.48
CA ILE A 147 -8.26 15.94 -10.39
C ILE A 147 -9.50 16.61 -10.98
N GLY A 148 -9.79 17.89 -10.60
CA GLY A 148 -10.94 18.63 -11.05
C GLY A 148 -10.95 18.92 -12.54
N GLY A 149 -9.82 19.26 -13.12
CA GLY A 149 -9.66 19.41 -14.58
C GLY A 149 -9.89 18.12 -15.39
N SER A 150 -9.90 16.99 -14.70
CA SER A 150 -10.24 15.66 -15.26
C SER A 150 -11.75 15.38 -15.26
N LEU A 151 -12.51 16.03 -14.37
CA LEU A 151 -13.96 15.83 -14.23
C LEU A 151 -14.77 16.81 -15.09
N ALA A 152 -14.13 17.82 -15.66
CA ALA A 152 -14.77 18.88 -16.45
C ALA A 152 -14.83 18.60 -17.98
N ASN A 153 -14.37 17.46 -18.42
CA ASN A 153 -14.45 16.91 -19.78
C ASN A 153 -15.15 15.52 -19.71
#